data_bd4bbc753117162b1ecf1444cce303ef
#
_entry.id   bd4bbc753117162b1ecf1444cce303ef
#
_cell.length_a   1.000
_cell.length_b   1.000
_cell.length_c   1.000
_cell.angle_alpha   90.00
_cell.angle_beta   90.00
_cell.angle_gamma   90.00
#
_symmetry.space_group_name_H-M   'P 1'
#
loop_
_entity.id
_entity.type
_entity.pdbx_description
1 polymer ?
#
loop_
_entity_poly.entity_id
_entity_poly.type
_entity_poly.pdbx_seq_one_letter_code
_entity_poly.pdbx_strand_id
1 'polypeptide(L)'
;MANATYVSELDAITATLKGYMEGARTGKTEMMRSSFHEDATIYGYVGPALFGGPIKGFYEWNDQNGAAPSVQFRISSIDVVGTCASVRIDIDDWTGHRFTDFFNLVKFDGNWKVISKVFYIHP
;
A
#
# COMPACT_ATOMS: atom_id res chain seq x y z
N MET A 1 -1.35 -28.55 -13.40
CA MET A 1 -1.16 -27.27 -12.68
C MET A 1 -2.47 -26.82 -12.08
N ALA A 2 -2.47 -26.52 -10.79
CA ALA A 2 -3.67 -26.02 -10.13
C ALA A 2 -3.93 -24.56 -10.50
N ASN A 3 -5.16 -24.21 -10.81
CA ASN A 3 -5.56 -22.84 -11.00
C ASN A 3 -5.68 -22.15 -9.66
N ALA A 4 -5.27 -20.89 -9.59
CA ALA A 4 -5.49 -20.07 -8.40
C ALA A 4 -6.98 -19.90 -8.18
N THR A 5 -7.42 -20.06 -6.94
CA THR A 5 -8.80 -19.81 -6.54
C THR A 5 -8.97 -18.34 -6.17
N TYR A 6 -10.20 -17.87 -6.16
CA TYR A 6 -10.51 -16.51 -5.72
C TYR A 6 -9.97 -16.27 -4.30
N VAL A 7 -10.18 -17.20 -3.39
CA VAL A 7 -9.71 -17.09 -1.99
C VAL A 7 -8.18 -17.01 -1.94
N SER A 8 -7.48 -17.87 -2.69
CA SER A 8 -6.00 -17.84 -2.71
C SER A 8 -5.46 -16.54 -3.30
N GLU A 9 -6.15 -15.94 -4.26
CA GLU A 9 -5.75 -14.63 -4.79
C GLU A 9 -5.94 -13.52 -3.74
N LEU A 10 -7.03 -13.54 -2.99
CA LEU A 10 -7.23 -12.60 -1.88
C LEU A 10 -6.13 -12.74 -0.83
N ASP A 11 -5.76 -13.96 -0.48
CA ASP A 11 -4.70 -14.23 0.48
C ASP A 11 -3.34 -13.74 -0.02
N ALA A 12 -3.05 -13.95 -1.30
CA ALA A 12 -1.79 -13.49 -1.92
C ALA A 12 -1.70 -11.97 -1.95
N ILE A 13 -2.79 -11.28 -2.26
CA ILE A 13 -2.85 -9.81 -2.24
C ILE A 13 -2.65 -9.30 -0.82
N THR A 14 -3.32 -9.90 0.16
CA THR A 14 -3.15 -9.55 1.57
C THR A 14 -1.70 -9.73 2.02
N ALA A 15 -1.07 -10.83 1.62
CA ALA A 15 0.33 -11.09 1.94
C ALA A 15 1.27 -10.02 1.34
N THR A 16 1.00 -9.60 0.09
CA THR A 16 1.76 -8.52 -0.56
C THR A 16 1.69 -7.23 0.26
N LEU A 17 0.51 -6.88 0.79
CA LEU A 17 0.30 -5.63 1.51
C LEU A 17 0.93 -5.62 2.91
N LYS A 18 1.26 -6.78 3.47
CA LYS A 18 1.90 -6.86 4.80
C LYS A 18 3.23 -6.15 4.86
N GLY A 19 4.03 -6.19 3.79
CA GLY A 19 5.30 -5.48 3.72
C GLY A 19 5.13 -3.98 3.92
N TYR A 20 4.14 -3.40 3.25
CA TYR A 20 3.79 -1.99 3.41
C TYR A 20 3.41 -1.68 4.87
N MET A 21 2.54 -2.49 5.46
CA MET A 21 2.05 -2.28 6.82
C MET A 21 3.16 -2.41 7.85
N GLU A 22 4.00 -3.44 7.75
CA GLU A 22 5.12 -3.64 8.68
C GLU A 22 6.21 -2.59 8.50
N GLY A 23 6.45 -2.18 7.25
CA GLY A 23 7.38 -1.08 6.97
C GLY A 23 6.95 0.22 7.63
N ALA A 24 5.66 0.52 7.61
CA ALA A 24 5.10 1.69 8.30
C ALA A 24 5.28 1.60 9.81
N ARG A 25 4.94 0.46 10.39
CA ARG A 25 4.98 0.25 11.83
C ARG A 25 6.40 0.33 12.37
N THR A 26 7.36 -0.25 11.67
CA THR A 26 8.75 -0.37 12.11
C THR A 26 9.66 0.76 11.64
N GLY A 27 9.22 1.54 10.66
CA GLY A 27 10.04 2.56 10.01
C GLY A 27 11.05 2.00 9.01
N LYS A 28 10.96 0.70 8.69
CA LYS A 28 11.88 0.03 7.76
C LYS A 28 11.32 0.06 6.35
N THR A 29 11.70 1.07 5.57
CA THR A 29 11.21 1.26 4.20
C THR A 29 11.54 0.11 3.26
N GLU A 30 12.61 -0.63 3.53
CA GLU A 30 12.93 -1.84 2.76
C GLU A 30 11.77 -2.85 2.78
N MET A 31 11.04 -2.93 3.89
CA MET A 31 9.87 -3.81 3.99
C MET A 31 8.74 -3.33 3.09
N MET A 32 8.57 -2.00 2.98
CA MET A 32 7.54 -1.42 2.09
C MET A 32 7.81 -1.73 0.63
N ARG A 33 9.09 -1.71 0.22
CA ARG A 33 9.47 -1.93 -1.17
C ARG A 33 8.98 -3.27 -1.72
N SER A 34 8.87 -4.27 -0.86
CA SER A 34 8.39 -5.59 -1.27
C SER A 34 6.94 -5.58 -1.76
N SER A 35 6.15 -4.60 -1.36
CA SER A 35 4.74 -4.48 -1.75
C SER A 35 4.52 -3.76 -3.07
N PHE A 36 5.48 -2.94 -3.51
CA PHE A 36 5.31 -2.04 -4.65
C PHE A 36 6.16 -2.48 -5.84
N HIS A 37 5.60 -2.28 -7.04
CA HIS A 37 6.38 -2.37 -8.26
C HIS A 37 7.36 -1.19 -8.32
N GLU A 38 8.50 -1.38 -8.99
CA GLU A 38 9.52 -0.32 -9.10
C GLU A 38 9.00 0.93 -9.82
N ASP A 39 8.04 0.76 -10.73
CA ASP A 39 7.42 1.86 -11.49
C ASP A 39 6.14 2.39 -10.82
N ALA A 40 5.86 1.99 -9.59
CA ALA A 40 4.66 2.44 -8.89
C ALA A 40 4.68 3.95 -8.66
N THR A 41 3.48 4.52 -8.59
CA THR A 41 3.29 5.94 -8.31
C THR A 41 2.45 6.14 -7.05
N ILE A 42 2.56 7.35 -6.48
CA ILE A 42 1.76 7.79 -5.35
C ILE A 42 1.22 9.18 -5.65
N TYR A 43 -0.05 9.42 -5.31
CA TYR A 43 -0.68 10.74 -5.40
C TYR A 43 -1.68 10.95 -4.27
N GLY A 44 -1.68 12.15 -3.70
CA GLY A 44 -2.65 12.58 -2.71
C GLY A 44 -2.31 13.98 -2.22
N TYR A 45 -3.26 14.65 -1.60
CA TYR A 45 -3.02 15.97 -1.04
C TYR A 45 -2.61 15.89 0.42
N VAL A 46 -1.62 16.70 0.78
CA VAL A 46 -1.23 16.95 2.17
C VAL A 46 -1.55 18.42 2.42
N GLY A 47 -2.68 18.69 3.08
CA GLY A 47 -3.23 20.04 3.13
C GLY A 47 -3.52 20.54 1.71
N PRO A 48 -3.02 21.74 1.34
CA PRO A 48 -3.23 22.27 0.00
C PRO A 48 -2.21 21.77 -1.04
N ALA A 49 -1.18 21.03 -0.60
CA ALA A 49 -0.08 20.63 -1.48
C ALA A 49 -0.28 19.22 -2.01
N LEU A 50 -0.10 19.05 -3.32
CA LEU A 50 -0.10 17.74 -3.94
C LEU A 50 1.22 17.03 -3.64
N PHE A 51 1.13 15.84 -3.05
CA PHE A 51 2.24 14.90 -2.93
C PHE A 51 2.07 13.90 -4.06
N GLY A 52 3.04 13.78 -4.96
CA GLY A 52 2.85 12.89 -6.09
C GLY A 52 4.10 12.60 -6.87
N GLY A 53 4.05 11.50 -7.63
CA GLY A 53 5.12 11.06 -8.50
C GLY A 53 5.53 9.62 -8.24
N PRO A 54 6.79 9.27 -8.58
CA PRO A 54 7.32 7.92 -8.32
C PRO A 54 7.25 7.55 -6.84
N ILE A 55 7.02 6.26 -6.58
CA ILE A 55 6.86 5.75 -5.21
C ILE A 55 8.09 5.99 -4.33
N LYS A 56 9.26 6.16 -4.90
CA LYS A 56 10.47 6.44 -4.12
C LYS A 56 10.32 7.67 -3.22
N GLY A 57 9.54 8.66 -3.63
CA GLY A 57 9.26 9.85 -2.81
C GLY A 57 8.57 9.49 -1.50
N PHE A 58 7.73 8.45 -1.52
CA PHE A 58 7.08 7.94 -0.33
C PHE A 58 8.09 7.24 0.60
N TYR A 59 9.02 6.48 0.05
CA TYR A 59 10.08 5.86 0.85
C TYR A 59 10.96 6.91 1.52
N GLU A 60 11.34 7.95 0.79
CA GLU A 60 12.12 9.06 1.33
C GLU A 60 11.37 9.77 2.47
N TRP A 61 10.06 10.00 2.29
CA TRP A 61 9.22 10.59 3.32
C TRP A 61 9.21 9.71 4.59
N ASN A 62 9.05 8.40 4.42
CA ASN A 62 9.07 7.47 5.56
C ASN A 62 10.42 7.43 6.25
N ASP A 63 11.52 7.46 5.49
CA ASP A 63 12.87 7.50 6.07
C ASP A 63 13.05 8.74 6.95
N GLN A 64 12.52 9.89 6.53
CA GLN A 64 12.62 11.15 7.28
C GLN A 64 11.72 11.18 8.51
N ASN A 65 10.55 10.56 8.44
CA ASN A 65 9.54 10.65 9.51
C ASN A 65 9.60 9.48 10.49
N GLY A 66 10.25 8.38 10.13
CA GLY A 66 10.46 7.24 11.03
C GLY A 66 9.24 6.35 11.20
N ALA A 67 9.28 5.54 12.25
CA ALA A 67 8.27 4.53 12.53
C ALA A 67 6.94 5.12 13.01
N ALA A 68 5.87 4.37 12.71
CA ALA A 68 4.52 4.64 13.24
C ALA A 68 4.08 3.43 14.08
N PRO A 69 4.62 3.26 15.30
CA PRO A 69 4.44 2.02 16.05
C PRO A 69 3.00 1.74 16.48
N SER A 70 2.16 2.76 16.56
CA SER A 70 0.75 2.62 16.95
C SER A 70 -0.20 2.51 15.76
N VAL A 71 0.32 2.48 14.54
CA VAL A 71 -0.53 2.48 13.33
C VAL A 71 -1.38 1.22 13.27
N GLN A 72 -2.63 1.39 12.87
CA GLN A 72 -3.59 0.32 12.67
C GLN A 72 -4.09 0.34 11.24
N PHE A 73 -4.12 -0.82 10.59
CA PHE A 73 -4.57 -0.98 9.22
C PHE A 73 -5.76 -1.91 9.16
N ARG A 74 -6.71 -1.58 8.29
CA ARG A 74 -7.78 -2.49 7.90
C ARG A 74 -7.92 -2.50 6.39
N ILE A 75 -7.82 -3.68 5.81
CA ILE A 75 -8.19 -3.87 4.42
C ILE A 75 -9.72 -3.92 4.38
N SER A 76 -10.33 -2.84 3.87
CA SER A 76 -11.78 -2.66 3.88
C SER A 76 -12.46 -3.33 2.69
N SER A 77 -11.77 -3.42 1.56
CA SER A 77 -12.28 -4.11 0.38
C SER A 77 -11.14 -4.53 -0.53
N ILE A 78 -11.34 -5.65 -1.23
CA ILE A 78 -10.47 -6.14 -2.29
C ILE A 78 -11.36 -6.56 -3.44
N ASP A 79 -11.10 -6.00 -4.62
CA ASP A 79 -11.70 -6.44 -5.87
C ASP A 79 -10.61 -7.03 -6.74
N VAL A 80 -10.76 -8.27 -7.19
CA VAL A 80 -9.77 -8.94 -8.04
C VAL A 80 -10.44 -9.56 -9.24
N VAL A 81 -9.87 -9.28 -10.41
CA VAL A 81 -10.31 -9.88 -11.69
C VAL A 81 -9.06 -10.26 -12.47
N GLY A 82 -8.82 -11.55 -12.62
CA GLY A 82 -7.65 -12.03 -13.36
C GLY A 82 -6.34 -11.53 -12.74
N THR A 83 -5.59 -10.75 -13.49
CA THR A 83 -4.28 -10.23 -13.07
C THR A 83 -4.35 -8.81 -12.53
N CYS A 84 -5.54 -8.28 -12.25
CA CYS A 84 -5.73 -6.92 -11.76
C CYS A 84 -6.50 -6.92 -10.44
N ALA A 85 -6.17 -5.99 -9.55
CA ALA A 85 -6.89 -5.83 -8.29
C ALA A 85 -6.94 -4.37 -7.86
N SER A 86 -7.99 -4.04 -7.11
CA SER A 86 -8.12 -2.76 -6.42
C SER A 86 -8.39 -3.03 -4.94
N VAL A 87 -7.71 -2.29 -4.06
CA VAL A 87 -7.80 -2.49 -2.61
C VAL A 87 -8.02 -1.15 -1.94
N ARG A 88 -8.95 -1.11 -0.99
CA ARG A 88 -9.11 0.01 -0.07
C ARG A 88 -8.54 -0.38 1.29
N ILE A 89 -7.68 0.47 1.86
CA ILE A 89 -7.15 0.31 3.21
C ILE A 89 -7.49 1.55 4.01
N ASP A 90 -8.12 1.35 5.16
CA ASP A 90 -8.36 2.41 6.14
C ASP A 90 -7.30 2.32 7.23
N ILE A 91 -6.76 3.46 7.64
CA ILE A 91 -5.58 3.55 8.49
C ILE A 91 -5.84 4.53 9.62
N ASP A 92 -5.64 4.09 10.85
CA ASP A 92 -5.70 4.93 12.04
C ASP A 92 -4.31 5.08 12.65
N ASP A 93 -4.07 6.26 13.20
CA ASP A 93 -2.90 6.54 14.03
C ASP A 93 -1.55 6.32 13.34
N TRP A 94 -1.44 6.77 12.11
CA TRP A 94 -0.13 6.90 11.48
C TRP A 94 0.48 8.22 11.96
N THR A 95 1.24 8.14 13.05
CA THR A 95 1.78 9.31 13.76
C THR A 95 0.71 10.37 14.08
N GLY A 96 -0.48 9.88 14.52
CA GLY A 96 -1.62 10.72 14.87
C GLY A 96 -2.55 11.06 13.72
N HIS A 97 -2.25 10.61 12.50
CA HIS A 97 -3.07 10.88 11.33
C HIS A 97 -3.91 9.69 10.93
N ARG A 98 -5.08 9.98 10.36
CA ARG A 98 -5.97 8.99 9.78
C ARG A 98 -5.93 9.11 8.27
N PHE A 99 -5.75 7.97 7.58
CA PHE A 99 -5.69 7.92 6.12
C PHE A 99 -6.69 6.92 5.57
N THR A 100 -7.07 7.13 4.32
CA THR A 100 -7.66 6.09 3.47
C THR A 100 -6.79 5.98 2.23
N ASP A 101 -6.37 4.74 1.92
CA ASP A 101 -5.58 4.43 0.73
C ASP A 101 -6.43 3.66 -0.27
N PHE A 102 -6.26 3.99 -1.56
CA PHE A 102 -6.74 3.17 -2.66
C PHE A 102 -5.53 2.68 -3.45
N PHE A 103 -5.39 1.37 -3.54
CA PHE A 103 -4.30 0.72 -4.26
C PHE A 103 -4.82 -0.01 -5.47
N ASN A 104 -4.10 0.12 -6.58
CA ASN A 104 -4.28 -0.77 -7.73
C ASN A 104 -3.05 -1.66 -7.84
N LEU A 105 -3.30 -2.94 -8.07
CA LEU A 105 -2.26 -3.97 -8.16
C LEU A 105 -2.35 -4.71 -9.49
N VAL A 106 -1.21 -5.22 -9.92
CA VAL A 106 -1.10 -6.12 -11.06
C VAL A 106 -0.30 -7.34 -10.63
N LYS A 107 -0.67 -8.51 -11.15
CA LYS A 107 0.05 -9.75 -10.90
C LYS A 107 1.14 -9.91 -11.97
N PHE A 108 2.38 -9.61 -11.58
CA PHE A 108 3.56 -9.70 -12.45
C PHE A 108 4.25 -11.05 -12.23
N ASP A 109 4.32 -11.88 -13.27
CA ASP A 109 5.00 -13.19 -13.19
C ASP A 109 4.60 -13.99 -11.95
N GLY A 110 3.29 -14.01 -11.65
CA GLY A 110 2.75 -14.74 -10.50
C GLY A 110 2.81 -14.00 -9.18
N ASN A 111 3.34 -12.77 -9.15
CA ASN A 111 3.48 -11.99 -7.92
C ASN A 111 2.67 -10.69 -7.97
N TRP A 112 1.83 -10.49 -6.97
CA TRP A 112 1.08 -9.24 -6.86
C TRP A 112 1.98 -8.10 -6.41
N LYS A 113 1.88 -6.96 -7.11
CA LYS A 113 2.57 -5.72 -6.73
C LYS A 113 1.64 -4.53 -6.88
N VAL A 114 1.75 -3.58 -5.97
CA VAL A 114 1.04 -2.31 -6.07
C VAL A 114 1.69 -1.47 -7.17
N ILE A 115 0.89 -0.99 -8.11
CA ILE A 115 1.35 -0.09 -9.18
C ILE A 115 0.92 1.35 -8.95
N SER A 116 -0.11 1.57 -8.14
CA SER A 116 -0.64 2.91 -7.88
C SER A 116 -1.17 2.98 -6.46
N LYS A 117 -0.72 4.02 -5.72
CA LYS A 117 -1.23 4.36 -4.40
C LYS A 117 -1.82 5.76 -4.46
N VAL A 118 -3.10 5.87 -4.14
CA VAL A 118 -3.78 7.16 -4.00
C VAL A 118 -4.28 7.25 -2.56
N PHE A 119 -4.00 8.36 -1.89
CA PHE A 119 -4.34 8.50 -0.47
C PHE A 119 -5.11 9.78 -0.17
N TYR A 120 -5.88 9.72 0.92
CA TYR A 120 -6.55 10.87 1.51
C TYR A 120 -6.22 10.94 2.99
N ILE A 121 -5.79 12.13 3.46
CA ILE A 121 -5.60 12.41 4.88
C ILE A 121 -6.89 13.01 5.41
N HIS A 122 -7.47 12.38 6.42
CA HIS A 122 -8.68 12.89 7.06
C HIS A 122 -8.33 14.05 7.99
N PRO A 123 -9.15 15.14 7.99
CA PRO A 123 -8.97 16.27 8.90
C PRO A 123 -9.17 15.91 10.36
#